data_4ec0649f2173a87d739b338cbaba7978
#
_entry.id   4ec0649f2173a87d739b338cbaba7978
#
_cell.length_a   1.000
_cell.length_b   1.000
_cell.length_c   1.000
_cell.angle_alpha   90.00
_cell.angle_beta   90.00
_cell.angle_gamma   90.00
#
_symmetry.space_group_name_H-M   'P 1'
#
loop_
_entity.id
_entity.type
_entity.pdbx_description
1 polymer ?
#
loop_
_entity_poly.entity_id
_entity_poly.type
_entity_poly.pdbx_seq_one_letter_code
_entity_poly.pdbx_strand_id
1 'polypeptide(L)'
;MSDTSVNNKRIAKNTLMLYVRMLFLMAVNLYTSRVVLQALGVEDYGVYNAVAGFIAMFSMVSASISGAISRFITFVLGQGDQQKLNKVFSTALIIQIAIAILVVVLVEAFGVWFLNTHMTIPEGRYVAANWVLQLALLTFIFNLWSTPYNASLIAHERMSAFAYIGIFEGSANLGVAFLILASPFDTLIYYVALMCLVALVTRIIYTVYCKRNFSECIFRWVFDRALFKEMFGFAGWNFVGSISGLLREQGINILFNVYFGPAVNAARGLAAQVHTAVGKFSQNFFTAVQPQITKSYASNNIDDSHSLVLRSS
;
A
#
# COMPACT_ATOMS: atom_id res chain seq x y z
N MET A 1 -14.56 -21.82 -27.62
CA MET A 1 -15.03 -21.05 -26.44
C MET A 1 -14.70 -19.62 -26.74
N SER A 2 -15.68 -18.70 -26.68
CA SER A 2 -15.42 -17.29 -26.99
C SER A 2 -14.41 -16.70 -26.03
N ASP A 3 -13.55 -15.83 -26.51
CA ASP A 3 -12.49 -15.11 -25.72
C ASP A 3 -13.08 -14.46 -24.45
N THR A 4 -14.33 -14.03 -24.55
CA THR A 4 -15.11 -13.45 -23.45
C THR A 4 -15.32 -14.40 -22.27
N SER A 5 -15.53 -15.71 -22.50
CA SER A 5 -15.75 -16.70 -21.42
C SER A 5 -14.45 -16.99 -20.64
N VAL A 6 -13.31 -16.96 -21.31
CA VAL A 6 -11.98 -17.13 -20.70
C VAL A 6 -11.65 -15.92 -19.84
N ASN A 7 -11.91 -14.71 -20.33
CA ASN A 7 -11.70 -13.47 -19.59
C ASN A 7 -12.57 -13.41 -18.34
N ASN A 8 -13.84 -13.76 -18.42
CA ASN A 8 -14.76 -13.76 -17.27
C ASN A 8 -14.31 -14.77 -16.18
N LYS A 9 -13.87 -15.98 -16.56
CA LYS A 9 -13.33 -16.95 -15.60
C LYS A 9 -12.06 -16.43 -14.91
N ARG A 10 -11.18 -15.73 -15.64
CA ARG A 10 -9.97 -15.13 -15.10
C ARG A 10 -10.28 -13.99 -14.12
N ILE A 11 -11.22 -13.10 -14.47
CA ILE A 11 -11.69 -12.06 -13.56
C ILE A 11 -12.27 -12.68 -12.29
N ALA A 12 -13.18 -13.64 -12.41
CA ALA A 12 -13.81 -14.29 -11.26
C ALA A 12 -12.78 -14.95 -10.34
N LYS A 13 -11.81 -15.69 -10.91
CA LYS A 13 -10.71 -16.30 -10.14
C LYS A 13 -9.87 -15.24 -9.43
N ASN A 14 -9.49 -14.18 -10.13
CA ASN A 14 -8.66 -13.10 -9.58
C ASN A 14 -9.39 -12.38 -8.45
N THR A 15 -10.66 -12.06 -8.63
CA THR A 15 -11.51 -11.43 -7.62
C THR A 15 -11.65 -12.33 -6.38
N LEU A 16 -11.92 -13.63 -6.58
CA LEU A 16 -12.03 -14.59 -5.48
C LEU A 16 -10.73 -14.65 -4.66
N MET A 17 -9.56 -14.70 -5.32
CA MET A 17 -8.27 -14.73 -4.64
C MET A 17 -8.03 -13.44 -3.82
N LEU A 18 -8.42 -12.28 -4.35
CA LEU A 18 -8.32 -11.02 -3.62
C LEU A 18 -9.28 -10.95 -2.43
N TYR A 19 -10.49 -11.49 -2.55
CA TYR A 19 -11.44 -11.58 -1.43
C TYR A 19 -10.96 -12.52 -0.32
N VAL A 20 -10.47 -13.71 -0.68
CA VAL A 20 -9.88 -14.65 0.30
C VAL A 20 -8.73 -13.99 1.05
N ARG A 21 -7.81 -13.33 0.32
CA ARG A 21 -6.72 -12.56 0.93
C ARG A 21 -7.25 -11.46 1.86
N MET A 22 -8.24 -10.69 1.42
CA MET A 22 -8.80 -9.58 2.20
C MET A 22 -9.42 -10.07 3.50
N LEU A 23 -10.28 -11.09 3.44
CA LEU A 23 -10.94 -11.65 4.62
C LEU A 23 -9.94 -12.26 5.60
N PHE A 24 -8.95 -13.00 5.08
CA PHE A 24 -7.86 -13.55 5.88
C PHE A 24 -7.09 -12.45 6.61
N LEU A 25 -6.64 -11.41 5.88
CA LEU A 25 -5.90 -10.29 6.47
C LEU A 25 -6.74 -9.50 7.48
N MET A 26 -8.04 -9.32 7.25
CA MET A 26 -8.91 -8.67 8.23
C MET A 26 -8.98 -9.47 9.54
N ALA A 27 -9.19 -10.78 9.47
CA ALA A 27 -9.24 -11.64 10.65
C ALA A 27 -7.89 -11.65 11.39
N VAL A 28 -6.80 -11.83 10.65
CA VAL A 28 -5.44 -11.83 11.21
C VAL A 28 -5.11 -10.50 11.87
N ASN A 29 -5.38 -9.37 11.21
CA ASN A 29 -5.07 -8.04 11.76
C ASN A 29 -5.84 -7.73 13.04
N LEU A 30 -7.13 -8.11 13.12
CA LEU A 30 -7.93 -7.95 14.34
C LEU A 30 -7.35 -8.76 15.50
N TYR A 31 -6.97 -10.01 15.23
CA TYR A 31 -6.39 -10.87 16.26
C TYR A 31 -4.98 -10.38 16.67
N THR A 32 -4.14 -10.06 15.69
CA THR A 32 -2.78 -9.52 15.90
C THR A 32 -2.80 -8.25 16.75
N SER A 33 -3.70 -7.30 16.46
CA SER A 33 -3.81 -6.06 17.23
C SER A 33 -4.09 -6.31 18.71
N ARG A 34 -4.94 -7.31 19.03
CA ARG A 34 -5.23 -7.71 20.41
C ARG A 34 -4.00 -8.29 21.10
N VAL A 35 -3.29 -9.22 20.43
CA VAL A 35 -2.11 -9.88 21.01
C VAL A 35 -0.98 -8.85 21.23
N VAL A 36 -0.75 -7.97 20.27
CA VAL A 36 0.28 -6.91 20.36
C VAL A 36 -0.04 -5.93 21.49
N LEU A 37 -1.31 -5.51 21.63
CA LEU A 37 -1.71 -4.64 22.74
C LEU A 37 -1.51 -5.31 24.10
N GLN A 38 -1.76 -6.62 24.22
CA GLN A 38 -1.51 -7.36 25.46
C GLN A 38 -0.01 -7.50 25.76
N ALA A 39 0.81 -7.69 24.74
CA ALA A 39 2.25 -7.88 24.88
C ALA A 39 3.02 -6.58 25.17
N LEU A 40 2.67 -5.48 24.48
CA LEU A 40 3.32 -4.18 24.64
C LEU A 40 2.76 -3.39 25.84
N GLY A 41 1.49 -3.62 26.21
CA GLY A 41 0.77 -2.74 27.12
C GLY A 41 0.29 -1.46 26.42
N VAL A 42 -0.51 -0.68 27.14
CA VAL A 42 -1.17 0.51 26.59
C VAL A 42 -0.17 1.60 26.22
N GLU A 43 0.85 1.81 27.04
CA GLU A 43 1.85 2.88 26.86
C GLU A 43 2.71 2.65 25.61
N ASP A 44 3.36 1.49 25.50
CA ASP A 44 4.21 1.17 24.35
C ASP A 44 3.43 1.02 23.05
N TYR A 45 2.22 0.47 23.12
CA TYR A 45 1.33 0.41 21.98
C TYR A 45 0.91 1.81 21.54
N GLY A 46 0.71 2.73 22.48
CA GLY A 46 0.46 4.15 22.22
C GLY A 46 1.64 4.84 21.53
N VAL A 47 2.85 4.64 22.03
CA VAL A 47 4.09 5.16 21.42
C VAL A 47 4.25 4.62 19.99
N TYR A 48 4.08 3.30 19.80
CA TYR A 48 4.14 2.69 18.48
C TYR A 48 3.14 3.32 17.50
N ASN A 49 1.86 3.43 17.90
CA ASN A 49 0.83 3.98 17.00
C ASN A 49 1.08 5.46 16.67
N ALA A 50 1.53 6.25 17.63
CA ALA A 50 1.82 7.66 17.40
C ALA A 50 2.99 7.85 16.43
N VAL A 51 4.11 7.13 16.65
CA VAL A 51 5.32 7.26 15.84
C VAL A 51 5.15 6.61 14.46
N ALA A 52 4.63 5.37 14.41
CA ALA A 52 4.36 4.70 13.14
C ALA A 52 3.26 5.42 12.34
N GLY A 53 2.28 6.01 13.01
CA GLY A 53 1.24 6.84 12.41
C GLY A 53 1.77 8.08 11.71
N PHE A 54 2.80 8.71 12.29
CA PHE A 54 3.50 9.82 11.64
C PHE A 54 4.13 9.40 10.30
N ILE A 55 4.81 8.25 10.25
CA ILE A 55 5.35 7.70 9.00
C ILE A 55 4.23 7.29 8.03
N ALA A 56 3.11 6.76 8.54
CA ALA A 56 1.98 6.35 7.71
C ALA A 56 1.34 7.52 6.92
N MET A 57 1.49 8.77 7.37
CA MET A 57 1.02 9.93 6.61
C MET A 57 1.67 10.04 5.23
N PHE A 58 2.93 9.64 5.09
CA PHE A 58 3.63 9.62 3.80
C PHE A 58 3.12 8.52 2.86
N SER A 59 2.39 7.52 3.37
CA SER A 59 1.83 6.44 2.54
C SER A 59 0.79 6.94 1.52
N MET A 60 0.16 8.09 1.76
CA MET A 60 -0.75 8.72 0.80
C MET A 60 -0.05 9.15 -0.48
N VAL A 61 1.16 9.73 -0.35
CA VAL A 61 1.98 10.10 -1.51
C VAL A 61 2.32 8.83 -2.29
N SER A 62 2.75 7.78 -1.58
CA SER A 62 3.06 6.49 -2.18
C SER A 62 1.86 5.86 -2.90
N ALA A 63 0.66 5.92 -2.33
CA ALA A 63 -0.55 5.36 -2.93
C ALA A 63 -0.92 6.05 -4.25
N SER A 64 -0.83 7.38 -4.31
CA SER A 64 -1.12 8.16 -5.51
C SER A 64 -0.18 7.81 -6.67
N ILE A 65 1.11 7.64 -6.35
CA ILE A 65 2.13 7.26 -7.34
C ILE A 65 2.01 5.79 -7.74
N SER A 66 1.66 4.90 -6.80
CA SER A 66 1.41 3.49 -7.07
C SER A 66 0.29 3.30 -8.10
N GLY A 67 -0.79 4.06 -7.99
CA GLY A 67 -1.87 4.08 -8.97
C GLY A 67 -1.41 4.50 -10.36
N ALA A 68 -0.58 5.55 -10.44
CA ALA A 68 0.03 6.00 -11.70
C ALA A 68 0.90 4.90 -12.30
N ILE A 69 1.84 4.34 -11.53
CA ILE A 69 2.75 3.26 -11.98
C ILE A 69 1.96 2.07 -12.53
N SER A 70 0.94 1.60 -11.79
CA SER A 70 0.10 0.47 -12.20
C SER A 70 -0.58 0.76 -13.55
N ARG A 71 -1.13 1.97 -13.73
CA ARG A 71 -1.77 2.37 -14.99
C ARG A 71 -0.78 2.37 -16.16
N PHE A 72 0.40 3.00 -15.98
CA PHE A 72 1.40 3.10 -17.06
C PHE A 72 1.95 1.72 -17.45
N ILE A 73 2.29 0.87 -16.48
CA ILE A 73 2.75 -0.51 -16.75
C ILE A 73 1.67 -1.28 -17.50
N THR A 74 0.41 -1.23 -17.03
CA THR A 74 -0.70 -1.97 -17.65
C THR A 74 -0.97 -1.49 -19.07
N PHE A 75 -0.94 -0.17 -19.30
CA PHE A 75 -1.19 0.43 -20.61
C PHE A 75 -0.11 0.02 -21.63
N VAL A 76 1.17 0.16 -21.27
CA VAL A 76 2.28 -0.20 -22.17
C VAL A 76 2.35 -1.70 -22.39
N LEU A 77 2.00 -2.50 -21.38
CA LEU A 77 1.87 -3.96 -21.53
C LEU A 77 0.77 -4.32 -22.55
N GLY A 78 -0.35 -3.59 -22.56
CA GLY A 78 -1.40 -3.75 -23.58
C GLY A 78 -0.97 -3.36 -24.99
N GLN A 79 -0.03 -2.41 -25.12
CA GLN A 79 0.57 -2.04 -26.42
C GLN A 79 1.58 -3.08 -26.93
N GLY A 80 2.09 -3.98 -26.09
CA GLY A 80 3.09 -4.99 -26.45
C GLY A 80 4.52 -4.44 -26.65
N ASP A 81 4.78 -3.17 -26.30
CA ASP A 81 6.11 -2.55 -26.42
C ASP A 81 6.99 -2.88 -25.20
N GLN A 82 7.77 -3.92 -25.32
CA GLN A 82 8.65 -4.41 -24.25
C GLN A 82 9.77 -3.42 -23.90
N GLN A 83 10.26 -2.65 -24.87
CA GLN A 83 11.31 -1.66 -24.60
C GLN A 83 10.76 -0.48 -23.78
N LYS A 84 9.60 0.03 -24.17
CA LYS A 84 8.90 1.08 -23.43
C LYS A 84 8.48 0.60 -22.05
N LEU A 85 8.04 -0.65 -21.90
CA LEU A 85 7.67 -1.26 -20.63
C LEU A 85 8.84 -1.27 -19.64
N ASN A 86 10.05 -1.67 -20.08
CA ASN A 86 11.25 -1.62 -19.24
C ASN A 86 11.63 -0.18 -18.85
N LYS A 87 11.46 0.81 -19.76
CA LYS A 87 11.66 2.23 -19.44
C LYS A 87 10.67 2.71 -18.38
N VAL A 88 9.39 2.37 -18.50
CA VAL A 88 8.35 2.71 -17.51
C VAL A 88 8.70 2.13 -16.15
N PHE A 89 9.06 0.85 -16.09
CA PHE A 89 9.44 0.19 -14.85
C PHE A 89 10.68 0.83 -14.19
N SER A 90 11.72 1.11 -14.98
CA SER A 90 12.95 1.74 -14.49
C SER A 90 12.70 3.18 -14.01
N THR A 91 11.90 3.95 -14.75
CA THR A 91 11.49 5.31 -14.34
C THR A 91 10.67 5.28 -13.06
N ALA A 92 9.76 4.31 -12.92
CA ALA A 92 8.98 4.12 -11.70
C ALA A 92 9.89 3.84 -10.47
N LEU A 93 10.91 3.00 -10.61
CA LEU A 93 11.89 2.78 -9.54
C LEU A 93 12.66 4.04 -9.18
N ILE A 94 13.10 4.83 -10.17
CA ILE A 94 13.79 6.10 -9.94
C ILE A 94 12.89 7.08 -9.18
N ILE A 95 11.62 7.19 -9.55
CA ILE A 95 10.64 8.01 -8.83
C ILE A 95 10.52 7.56 -7.37
N GLN A 96 10.41 6.25 -7.11
CA GLN A 96 10.29 5.73 -5.76
C GLN A 96 11.55 5.97 -4.92
N ILE A 97 12.73 5.85 -5.51
CA ILE A 97 14.00 6.17 -4.84
C ILE A 97 14.06 7.67 -4.50
N ALA A 98 13.68 8.55 -5.43
CA ALA A 98 13.66 9.98 -5.18
C ALA A 98 12.71 10.36 -4.03
N ILE A 99 11.52 9.73 -3.98
CA ILE A 99 10.57 9.92 -2.88
C ILE A 99 11.13 9.36 -1.56
N ALA A 100 11.76 8.18 -1.59
CA ALA A 100 12.39 7.61 -0.41
C ALA A 100 13.43 8.56 0.18
N ILE A 101 14.31 9.12 -0.65
CA ILE A 101 15.31 10.11 -0.23
C ILE A 101 14.64 11.35 0.35
N LEU A 102 13.63 11.89 -0.33
CA LEU A 102 12.89 13.06 0.15
C LEU A 102 12.26 12.79 1.54
N VAL A 103 11.59 11.65 1.70
CA VAL A 103 10.94 11.31 2.98
C VAL A 103 11.99 11.07 4.07
N VAL A 104 13.11 10.41 3.77
CA VAL A 104 14.21 10.27 4.72
C VAL A 104 14.69 11.63 5.21
N VAL A 105 14.98 12.56 4.30
CA VAL A 105 15.45 13.92 4.66
C VAL A 105 14.40 14.65 5.52
N LEU A 106 13.11 14.55 5.16
CA LEU A 106 12.05 15.18 5.93
C LEU A 106 11.89 14.56 7.32
N VAL A 107 11.95 13.23 7.45
CA VAL A 107 11.81 12.54 8.74
C VAL A 107 13.02 12.78 9.62
N GLU A 108 14.23 12.77 9.08
CA GLU A 108 15.44 13.06 9.86
C GLU A 108 15.50 14.52 10.32
N ALA A 109 15.14 15.46 9.44
CA ALA A 109 15.18 16.89 9.76
C ALA A 109 14.05 17.30 10.73
N PHE A 110 12.81 16.89 10.42
CA PHE A 110 11.63 17.34 11.15
C PHE A 110 11.04 16.28 12.08
N GLY A 111 11.04 15.01 11.66
CA GLY A 111 10.43 13.93 12.44
C GLY A 111 11.18 13.66 13.75
N VAL A 112 12.50 13.58 13.70
CA VAL A 112 13.35 13.39 14.91
C VAL A 112 13.22 14.59 15.84
N TRP A 113 13.25 15.82 15.31
CA TRP A 113 13.03 17.03 16.10
C TRP A 113 11.64 17.03 16.75
N PHE A 114 10.59 16.77 15.96
CA PHE A 114 9.20 16.75 16.43
C PHE A 114 8.97 15.69 17.51
N LEU A 115 9.51 14.48 17.31
CA LEU A 115 9.42 13.38 18.26
C LEU A 115 10.04 13.75 19.62
N ASN A 116 11.23 14.36 19.60
CA ASN A 116 11.97 14.63 20.83
C ASN A 116 11.54 15.93 21.55
N THR A 117 10.80 16.85 20.88
CA THR A 117 10.45 18.15 21.46
C THR A 117 8.95 18.36 21.68
N HIS A 118 8.09 17.73 20.86
CA HIS A 118 6.65 18.01 20.84
C HIS A 118 5.78 16.79 21.17
N MET A 119 6.30 15.55 20.99
CA MET A 119 5.53 14.38 21.34
C MET A 119 5.61 14.09 22.84
N THR A 120 4.44 13.83 23.44
CA THR A 120 4.38 13.35 24.83
C THR A 120 4.70 11.86 24.86
N ILE A 121 5.95 11.53 25.25
CA ILE A 121 6.45 10.17 25.37
C ILE A 121 6.76 9.91 26.84
N PRO A 122 6.39 8.74 27.39
CA PRO A 122 6.71 8.39 28.78
C PRO A 122 8.21 8.49 29.07
N GLU A 123 8.56 8.91 30.30
CA GLU A 123 9.96 9.01 30.73
C GLU A 123 10.66 7.65 30.57
N GLY A 124 11.87 7.67 29.99
CA GLY A 124 12.65 6.45 29.69
C GLY A 124 12.32 5.73 28.39
N ARG A 125 11.25 6.14 27.66
CA ARG A 125 10.86 5.51 26.37
C ARG A 125 11.31 6.27 25.12
N TYR A 126 11.99 7.41 25.26
CA TYR A 126 12.49 8.21 24.12
C TYR A 126 13.44 7.43 23.21
N VAL A 127 14.32 6.60 23.79
CA VAL A 127 15.24 5.76 23.01
C VAL A 127 14.46 4.75 22.17
N ALA A 128 13.50 4.07 22.79
CA ALA A 128 12.64 3.12 22.09
C ALA A 128 11.81 3.80 20.98
N ALA A 129 11.25 4.98 21.24
CA ALA A 129 10.49 5.75 20.26
C ALA A 129 11.35 6.18 19.06
N ASN A 130 12.60 6.59 19.27
CA ASN A 130 13.53 6.87 18.17
C ASN A 130 13.84 5.62 17.34
N TRP A 131 14.06 4.45 17.97
CA TRP A 131 14.19 3.19 17.24
C TRP A 131 12.94 2.85 16.43
N VAL A 132 11.74 3.06 17.00
CA VAL A 132 10.47 2.89 16.28
C VAL A 132 10.42 3.79 15.04
N LEU A 133 10.81 5.06 15.16
CA LEU A 133 10.83 6.00 14.04
C LEU A 133 11.74 5.51 12.91
N GLN A 134 12.98 5.12 13.25
CA GLN A 134 13.97 4.67 12.27
C GLN A 134 13.54 3.36 11.58
N LEU A 135 13.07 2.38 12.35
CA LEU A 135 12.62 1.09 11.79
C LEU A 135 11.32 1.23 10.98
N ALA A 136 10.40 2.11 11.39
CA ALA A 136 9.20 2.42 10.61
C ALA A 136 9.55 3.13 9.30
N LEU A 137 10.51 4.07 9.32
CA LEU A 137 11.04 4.72 8.13
C LEU A 137 11.68 3.72 7.16
N LEU A 138 12.50 2.81 7.68
CA LEU A 138 13.11 1.74 6.89
C LEU A 138 12.07 0.81 6.28
N THR A 139 11.05 0.44 7.04
CA THR A 139 9.89 -0.34 6.55
C THR A 139 9.17 0.40 5.42
N PHE A 140 8.98 1.71 5.56
CA PHE A 140 8.38 2.54 4.51
C PHE A 140 9.22 2.56 3.23
N ILE A 141 10.54 2.68 3.33
CA ILE A 141 11.47 2.61 2.19
C ILE A 141 11.34 1.26 1.46
N PHE A 142 11.28 0.15 2.20
CA PHE A 142 11.06 -1.18 1.62
C PHE A 142 9.71 -1.27 0.89
N ASN A 143 8.65 -0.63 1.42
CA ASN A 143 7.36 -0.55 0.76
C ASN A 143 7.43 0.23 -0.56
N LEU A 144 8.11 1.39 -0.58
CA LEU A 144 8.34 2.17 -1.79
C LEU A 144 9.08 1.35 -2.85
N TRP A 145 10.16 0.66 -2.46
CA TRP A 145 10.91 -0.20 -3.36
C TRP A 145 10.04 -1.26 -4.04
N SER A 146 9.10 -1.86 -3.31
CA SER A 146 8.27 -2.94 -3.85
C SER A 146 7.10 -2.46 -4.72
N THR A 147 6.79 -1.16 -4.73
CA THR A 147 5.63 -0.60 -5.45
C THR A 147 5.61 -0.95 -6.95
N PRO A 148 6.70 -0.76 -7.74
CA PRO A 148 6.70 -1.12 -9.15
C PRO A 148 6.56 -2.63 -9.39
N TYR A 149 7.08 -3.46 -8.51
CA TYR A 149 6.92 -4.93 -8.59
C TYR A 149 5.48 -5.35 -8.33
N ASN A 150 4.83 -4.74 -7.32
CA ASN A 150 3.41 -4.97 -7.06
C ASN A 150 2.54 -4.52 -8.25
N ALA A 151 2.85 -3.38 -8.84
CA ALA A 151 2.17 -2.87 -10.02
C ALA A 151 2.33 -3.83 -11.22
N SER A 152 3.52 -4.40 -11.43
CA SER A 152 3.76 -5.40 -12.48
C SER A 152 2.95 -6.68 -12.25
N LEU A 153 2.87 -7.18 -10.99
CA LEU A 153 2.02 -8.33 -10.65
C LEU A 153 0.55 -8.10 -11.00
N ILE A 154 0.03 -6.93 -10.65
CA ILE A 154 -1.36 -6.53 -10.94
C ILE A 154 -1.54 -6.39 -12.46
N ALA A 155 -0.61 -5.74 -13.16
CA ALA A 155 -0.66 -5.55 -14.60
C ALA A 155 -0.65 -6.88 -15.38
N HIS A 156 0.12 -7.85 -14.92
CA HIS A 156 0.15 -9.21 -15.48
C HIS A 156 -0.99 -10.11 -14.97
N GLU A 157 -1.91 -9.56 -14.16
CA GLU A 157 -3.08 -10.27 -13.61
C GLU A 157 -2.69 -11.53 -12.78
N ARG A 158 -1.50 -11.52 -12.17
CA ARG A 158 -1.02 -12.61 -11.29
C ARG A 158 -1.55 -12.45 -9.86
N MET A 159 -2.89 -12.29 -9.73
CA MET A 159 -3.53 -12.02 -8.43
C MET A 159 -3.35 -13.15 -7.43
N SER A 160 -3.18 -14.40 -7.90
CA SER A 160 -2.87 -15.53 -7.01
C SER A 160 -1.51 -15.35 -6.31
N ALA A 161 -0.46 -14.95 -7.04
CA ALA A 161 0.85 -14.69 -6.44
C ALA A 161 0.78 -13.51 -5.45
N PHE A 162 0.10 -12.43 -5.85
CA PHE A 162 -0.15 -11.27 -4.99
C PHE A 162 -0.91 -11.65 -3.70
N ALA A 163 -1.92 -12.53 -3.81
CA ALA A 163 -2.68 -13.01 -2.67
C ALA A 163 -1.83 -13.88 -1.74
N TYR A 164 -1.08 -14.85 -2.27
CA TYR A 164 -0.23 -15.74 -1.45
C TYR A 164 0.87 -14.99 -0.72
N ILE A 165 1.54 -14.04 -1.38
CA ILE A 165 2.58 -13.22 -0.73
C ILE A 165 1.96 -12.35 0.38
N GLY A 166 0.77 -11.77 0.14
CA GLY A 166 0.07 -11.01 1.17
C GLY A 166 -0.40 -11.88 2.36
N ILE A 167 -0.87 -13.11 2.11
CA ILE A 167 -1.22 -14.07 3.16
C ILE A 167 0.02 -14.46 3.98
N PHE A 168 1.16 -14.71 3.30
CA PHE A 168 2.44 -14.95 3.97
C PHE A 168 2.82 -13.77 4.88
N GLU A 169 2.77 -12.54 4.37
CA GLU A 169 3.06 -11.32 5.14
C GLU A 169 2.16 -11.22 6.39
N GLY A 170 0.85 -11.42 6.22
CA GLY A 170 -0.10 -11.41 7.34
C GLY A 170 0.17 -12.50 8.36
N SER A 171 0.45 -13.73 7.91
CA SER A 171 0.79 -14.87 8.80
C SER A 171 2.10 -14.63 9.54
N ALA A 172 3.12 -14.06 8.87
CA ALA A 172 4.38 -13.70 9.49
C ALA A 172 4.21 -12.61 10.56
N ASN A 173 3.37 -11.58 10.28
CA ASN A 173 3.05 -10.55 11.26
C ASN A 173 2.33 -11.11 12.49
N LEU A 174 1.44 -12.09 12.29
CA LEU A 174 0.83 -12.81 13.40
C LEU A 174 1.88 -13.62 14.19
N GLY A 175 2.82 -14.27 13.50
CA GLY A 175 3.94 -14.96 14.13
C GLY A 175 4.80 -14.02 14.99
N VAL A 176 5.07 -12.81 14.48
CA VAL A 176 5.77 -11.75 15.25
C VAL A 176 5.01 -11.42 16.53
N ALA A 177 3.68 -11.27 16.46
CA ALA A 177 2.86 -10.97 17.64
C ALA A 177 2.96 -12.05 18.75
N PHE A 178 3.16 -13.31 18.39
CA PHE A 178 3.43 -14.37 19.35
C PHE A 178 4.88 -14.37 19.85
N LEU A 179 5.85 -14.09 18.98
CA LEU A 179 7.27 -14.05 19.34
C LEU A 179 7.58 -12.98 20.37
N ILE A 180 6.89 -11.85 20.34
CA ILE A 180 7.12 -10.76 21.31
C ILE A 180 6.69 -11.11 22.74
N LEU A 181 5.78 -12.08 22.91
CA LEU A 181 5.37 -12.55 24.25
C LEU A 181 6.53 -13.24 25.01
N ALA A 182 7.52 -13.77 24.29
CA ALA A 182 8.68 -14.45 24.84
C ALA A 182 9.98 -13.61 24.65
N SER A 183 9.86 -12.30 24.42
CA SER A 183 11.00 -11.44 24.14
C SER A 183 11.95 -11.32 25.34
N PRO A 184 13.26 -11.54 25.18
CA PRO A 184 14.27 -11.28 26.21
C PRO A 184 14.76 -9.82 26.19
N PHE A 185 14.33 -9.00 25.23
CA PHE A 185 14.74 -7.62 25.01
C PHE A 185 13.60 -6.65 25.26
N ASP A 186 13.85 -5.35 25.08
CA ASP A 186 12.79 -4.35 25.05
C ASP A 186 11.72 -4.74 24.00
N THR A 187 10.50 -5.00 24.48
CA THR A 187 9.44 -5.60 23.69
C THR A 187 9.02 -4.72 22.51
N LEU A 188 9.05 -3.39 22.70
CA LEU A 188 8.69 -2.43 21.66
C LEU A 188 9.71 -2.42 20.53
N ILE A 189 11.00 -2.33 20.84
CA ILE A 189 12.09 -2.33 19.85
C ILE A 189 12.10 -3.67 19.10
N TYR A 190 11.99 -4.77 19.85
CA TYR A 190 11.97 -6.13 19.28
C TYR A 190 10.79 -6.32 18.32
N TYR A 191 9.59 -5.85 18.71
CA TYR A 191 8.41 -5.88 17.86
C TYR A 191 8.63 -5.18 16.51
N VAL A 192 9.09 -3.92 16.54
CA VAL A 192 9.26 -3.14 15.32
C VAL A 192 10.40 -3.66 14.46
N ALA A 193 11.47 -4.18 15.07
CA ALA A 193 12.57 -4.82 14.36
C ALA A 193 12.10 -6.09 13.60
N LEU A 194 11.30 -6.94 14.23
CA LEU A 194 10.73 -8.11 13.58
C LEU A 194 9.74 -7.73 12.46
N MET A 195 8.91 -6.71 12.67
CA MET A 195 8.01 -6.18 11.63
C MET A 195 8.79 -5.65 10.42
N CYS A 196 9.90 -4.94 10.67
CA CYS A 196 10.81 -4.48 9.62
C CYS A 196 11.44 -5.65 8.86
N LEU A 197 11.84 -6.71 9.56
CA LEU A 197 12.38 -7.93 8.96
C LEU A 197 11.33 -8.63 8.08
N VAL A 198 10.10 -8.79 8.55
CA VAL A 198 8.99 -9.36 7.76
C VAL A 198 8.75 -8.52 6.51
N ALA A 199 8.73 -7.19 6.63
CA ALA A 199 8.61 -6.31 5.48
C ALA A 199 9.75 -6.54 4.48
N LEU A 200 11.00 -6.57 4.92
CA LEU A 200 12.16 -6.83 4.06
C LEU A 200 12.03 -8.16 3.32
N VAL A 201 11.75 -9.25 4.05
CA VAL A 201 11.59 -10.59 3.46
C VAL A 201 10.47 -10.59 2.41
N THR A 202 9.33 -10.00 2.73
CA THR A 202 8.20 -9.92 1.80
C THR A 202 8.58 -9.14 0.52
N ARG A 203 9.33 -8.04 0.65
CA ARG A 203 9.78 -7.24 -0.53
C ARG A 203 10.81 -7.98 -1.36
N ILE A 204 11.68 -8.76 -0.74
CA ILE A 204 12.59 -9.67 -1.45
C ILE A 204 11.79 -10.70 -2.24
N ILE A 205 10.77 -11.32 -1.65
CA ILE A 205 9.90 -12.30 -2.34
C ILE A 205 9.23 -11.67 -3.57
N TYR A 206 8.63 -10.47 -3.44
CA TYR A 206 8.05 -9.75 -4.58
C TYR A 206 9.09 -9.49 -5.68
N THR A 207 10.25 -9.00 -5.31
CA THR A 207 11.34 -8.67 -6.25
C THR A 207 11.83 -9.91 -6.99
N VAL A 208 12.10 -11.03 -6.27
CA VAL A 208 12.58 -12.28 -6.84
C VAL A 208 11.52 -12.89 -7.75
N TYR A 209 10.27 -12.93 -7.31
CA TYR A 209 9.17 -13.44 -8.12
C TYR A 209 9.02 -12.67 -9.43
N CYS A 210 8.99 -11.33 -9.36
CA CYS A 210 8.83 -10.50 -10.55
C CYS A 210 10.02 -10.61 -11.50
N LYS A 211 11.26 -10.57 -11.00
CA LYS A 211 12.46 -10.73 -11.84
C LYS A 211 12.54 -12.07 -12.55
N ARG A 212 11.99 -13.13 -11.94
CA ARG A 212 11.97 -14.47 -12.57
C ARG A 212 10.88 -14.65 -13.62
N ASN A 213 9.76 -13.92 -13.48
CA ASN A 213 8.59 -14.14 -14.34
C ASN A 213 8.36 -13.04 -15.38
N PHE A 214 8.95 -11.84 -15.18
CA PHE A 214 8.69 -10.65 -16.02
C PHE A 214 10.01 -10.04 -16.48
N SER A 215 10.19 -9.96 -17.79
CA SER A 215 11.44 -9.48 -18.41
C SER A 215 11.68 -7.98 -18.22
N GLU A 216 10.62 -7.19 -18.01
CA GLU A 216 10.70 -5.75 -17.73
C GLU A 216 11.17 -5.43 -16.30
N CYS A 217 11.05 -6.36 -15.35
CA CYS A 217 11.43 -6.15 -13.96
C CYS A 217 12.94 -6.15 -13.70
N ILE A 218 13.73 -5.93 -14.74
CA ILE A 218 15.17 -5.73 -14.68
C ILE A 218 15.45 -4.24 -14.75
N PHE A 219 15.99 -3.70 -13.66
CA PHE A 219 16.36 -2.28 -13.61
C PHE A 219 17.44 -1.97 -14.65
N ARG A 220 17.20 -0.97 -15.48
CA ARG A 220 18.17 -0.38 -16.38
C ARG A 220 18.28 1.10 -16.04
N TRP A 221 19.50 1.61 -15.98
CA TRP A 221 19.71 3.03 -15.69
C TRP A 221 19.37 3.87 -16.94
N VAL A 222 18.08 3.96 -17.27
CA VAL A 222 17.56 4.75 -18.37
C VAL A 222 16.55 5.73 -17.79
N PHE A 223 16.90 7.02 -17.83
CA PHE A 223 16.01 8.09 -17.41
C PHE A 223 15.38 8.74 -18.64
N ASP A 224 14.09 8.60 -18.78
CA ASP A 224 13.29 9.26 -19.82
C ASP A 224 12.54 10.43 -19.18
N ARG A 225 13.01 11.66 -19.49
CA ARG A 225 12.46 12.91 -18.91
C ARG A 225 11.01 13.14 -19.31
N ALA A 226 10.62 12.77 -20.52
CA ALA A 226 9.24 12.94 -20.99
C ALA A 226 8.30 12.01 -20.22
N LEU A 227 8.67 10.74 -20.12
CA LEU A 227 7.93 9.73 -19.36
C LEU A 227 7.86 10.07 -17.86
N PHE A 228 8.98 10.55 -17.27
CA PHE A 228 8.99 11.01 -15.88
C PHE A 228 7.99 12.14 -15.66
N LYS A 229 7.98 13.16 -16.53
CA LYS A 229 7.05 14.30 -16.43
C LYS A 229 5.59 13.85 -16.55
N GLU A 230 5.31 12.92 -17.45
CA GLU A 230 3.97 12.39 -17.66
C GLU A 230 3.49 11.58 -16.44
N MET A 231 4.31 10.66 -15.94
CA MET A 231 4.01 9.85 -14.76
C MET A 231 3.86 10.70 -13.49
N PHE A 232 4.78 11.64 -13.29
CA PHE A 232 4.75 12.51 -12.11
C PHE A 232 3.58 13.50 -12.17
N GLY A 233 3.27 14.05 -13.34
CA GLY A 233 2.10 14.90 -13.54
C GLY A 233 0.79 14.18 -13.24
N PHE A 234 0.64 12.96 -13.75
CA PHE A 234 -0.53 12.13 -13.46
C PHE A 234 -0.63 11.77 -11.97
N ALA A 235 0.48 11.41 -11.33
CA ALA A 235 0.52 11.14 -9.90
C ALA A 235 0.16 12.38 -9.07
N GLY A 236 0.62 13.56 -9.49
CA GLY A 236 0.27 14.85 -8.86
C GLY A 236 -1.24 15.13 -8.88
N TRP A 237 -1.90 14.93 -10.02
CA TRP A 237 -3.35 15.08 -10.11
C TRP A 237 -4.10 14.06 -9.24
N ASN A 238 -3.65 12.81 -9.22
CA ASN A 238 -4.20 11.79 -8.31
C ASN A 238 -4.02 12.17 -6.83
N PHE A 239 -2.87 12.76 -6.49
CA PHE A 239 -2.60 13.23 -5.14
C PHE A 239 -3.54 14.37 -4.72
N VAL A 240 -3.77 15.36 -5.60
CA VAL A 240 -4.74 16.44 -5.37
C VAL A 240 -6.14 15.86 -5.15
N GLY A 241 -6.56 14.89 -5.98
CA GLY A 241 -7.84 14.20 -5.81
C GLY A 241 -7.94 13.46 -4.47
N SER A 242 -6.88 12.78 -4.04
CA SER A 242 -6.82 12.06 -2.76
C SER A 242 -6.90 13.01 -1.56
N ILE A 243 -6.17 14.13 -1.60
CA ILE A 243 -6.24 15.18 -0.56
C ILE A 243 -7.65 15.77 -0.49
N SER A 244 -8.27 16.08 -1.62
CA SER A 244 -9.63 16.60 -1.68
C SER A 244 -10.63 15.64 -1.00
N GLY A 245 -10.48 14.33 -1.23
CA GLY A 245 -11.26 13.30 -0.56
C GLY A 245 -11.08 13.31 0.96
N LEU A 246 -9.84 13.41 1.44
CA LEU A 246 -9.54 13.48 2.87
C LEU A 246 -10.05 14.76 3.52
N LEU A 247 -9.84 15.91 2.88
CA LEU A 247 -10.34 17.19 3.40
C LEU A 247 -11.86 17.17 3.52
N ARG A 248 -12.54 16.54 2.55
CA ARG A 248 -14.00 16.34 2.63
C ARG A 248 -14.36 15.49 3.85
N GLU A 249 -13.71 14.32 4.03
CA GLU A 249 -14.02 13.42 5.15
C GLU A 249 -13.72 14.07 6.51
N GLN A 250 -12.56 14.69 6.66
CA GLN A 250 -12.18 15.37 7.91
C GLN A 250 -12.99 16.65 8.14
N GLY A 251 -13.27 17.41 7.08
CA GLY A 251 -14.13 18.59 7.17
C GLY A 251 -15.54 18.25 7.66
N ILE A 252 -16.14 17.18 7.12
CA ILE A 252 -17.43 16.71 7.59
C ILE A 252 -17.35 16.25 9.06
N ASN A 253 -16.28 15.54 9.48
CA ASN A 253 -16.09 15.16 10.88
C ASN A 253 -16.06 16.38 11.83
N ILE A 254 -15.34 17.43 11.43
CA ILE A 254 -15.26 18.68 12.20
C ILE A 254 -16.63 19.35 12.29
N LEU A 255 -17.33 19.47 11.17
CA LEU A 255 -18.68 20.08 11.13
C LEU A 255 -19.66 19.31 12.01
N PHE A 256 -19.67 17.97 11.94
CA PHE A 256 -20.54 17.16 12.81
C PHE A 256 -20.19 17.31 14.28
N ASN A 257 -18.91 17.41 14.61
CA ASN A 257 -18.51 17.65 16.00
C ASN A 257 -18.95 19.02 16.51
N VAL A 258 -18.72 20.08 15.71
CA VAL A 258 -19.03 21.46 16.08
C VAL A 258 -20.54 21.72 16.19
N TYR A 259 -21.33 21.21 15.24
CA TYR A 259 -22.78 21.53 15.19
C TYR A 259 -23.67 20.51 15.89
N PHE A 260 -23.27 19.26 15.99
CA PHE A 260 -24.11 18.18 16.52
C PHE A 260 -23.49 17.45 17.73
N GLY A 261 -22.26 17.80 18.07
CA GLY A 261 -21.56 17.26 19.23
C GLY A 261 -20.97 15.85 19.05
N PRO A 262 -20.29 15.35 20.11
CA PRO A 262 -19.50 14.11 20.02
C PRO A 262 -20.32 12.84 19.76
N ALA A 263 -21.55 12.75 20.27
CA ALA A 263 -22.38 11.56 20.11
C ALA A 263 -22.77 11.30 18.65
N VAL A 264 -23.18 12.34 17.92
CA VAL A 264 -23.52 12.24 16.49
C VAL A 264 -22.27 11.95 15.66
N ASN A 265 -21.13 12.57 16.01
CA ASN A 265 -19.87 12.29 15.35
C ASN A 265 -19.40 10.84 15.56
N ALA A 266 -19.60 10.26 16.75
CA ALA A 266 -19.32 8.86 17.02
C ALA A 266 -20.20 7.91 16.18
N ALA A 267 -21.50 8.17 16.09
CA ALA A 267 -22.43 7.41 15.26
C ALA A 267 -22.02 7.46 13.77
N ARG A 268 -21.62 8.65 13.28
CA ARG A 268 -21.08 8.80 11.93
C ARG A 268 -19.78 8.01 11.75
N GLY A 269 -18.88 8.02 12.73
CA GLY A 269 -17.65 7.23 12.70
C GLY A 269 -17.89 5.73 12.50
N LEU A 270 -18.90 5.17 13.20
CA LEU A 270 -19.35 3.79 13.03
C LEU A 270 -19.90 3.54 11.62
N ALA A 271 -20.75 4.45 11.11
CA ALA A 271 -21.28 4.33 9.74
C ALA A 271 -20.15 4.40 8.69
N ALA A 272 -19.15 5.26 8.88
CA ALA A 272 -17.99 5.36 8.02
C ALA A 272 -17.13 4.09 8.04
N GLN A 273 -17.01 3.39 9.18
CA GLN A 273 -16.33 2.09 9.25
C GLN A 273 -17.04 1.02 8.41
N VAL A 274 -18.38 0.95 8.49
CA VAL A 274 -19.18 0.03 7.67
C VAL A 274 -19.02 0.37 6.18
N HIS A 275 -19.12 1.65 5.82
CA HIS A 275 -18.91 2.11 4.44
C HIS A 275 -17.51 1.71 3.91
N THR A 276 -16.47 1.92 4.71
CA THR A 276 -15.10 1.54 4.35
C THR A 276 -14.95 0.02 4.18
N ALA A 277 -15.58 -0.77 5.06
CA ALA A 277 -15.55 -2.22 4.96
C ALA A 277 -16.21 -2.71 3.67
N VAL A 278 -17.40 -2.19 3.34
CA VAL A 278 -18.10 -2.51 2.07
C VAL A 278 -17.28 -2.02 0.87
N GLY A 279 -16.72 -0.80 0.94
CA GLY A 279 -15.88 -0.25 -0.12
C GLY A 279 -14.66 -1.09 -0.47
N LYS A 280 -14.10 -1.82 0.50
CA LYS A 280 -12.98 -2.75 0.25
C LYS A 280 -13.35 -3.90 -0.69
N PHE A 281 -14.59 -4.37 -0.68
CA PHE A 281 -15.04 -5.39 -1.63
C PHE A 281 -15.05 -4.84 -3.06
N SER A 282 -15.64 -3.67 -3.27
CA SER A 282 -15.64 -3.01 -4.56
C SER A 282 -14.22 -2.72 -5.04
N GLN A 283 -13.34 -2.22 -4.16
CA GLN A 283 -11.96 -1.93 -4.49
C GLN A 283 -11.18 -3.18 -4.96
N ASN A 284 -11.35 -4.32 -4.31
CA ASN A 284 -10.71 -5.58 -4.73
C ASN A 284 -11.23 -6.06 -6.08
N PHE A 285 -12.54 -5.92 -6.32
CA PHE A 285 -13.12 -6.23 -7.63
C PHE A 285 -12.52 -5.35 -8.72
N PHE A 286 -12.48 -4.03 -8.52
CA PHE A 286 -11.85 -3.11 -9.46
C PHE A 286 -10.37 -3.43 -9.71
N THR A 287 -9.62 -3.79 -8.68
CA THR A 287 -8.21 -4.20 -8.82
C THR A 287 -8.05 -5.41 -9.74
N ALA A 288 -9.02 -6.33 -9.75
CA ALA A 288 -9.00 -7.51 -10.63
C ALA A 288 -9.40 -7.19 -12.08
N VAL A 289 -10.33 -6.25 -12.29
CA VAL A 289 -10.90 -5.93 -13.61
C VAL A 289 -10.09 -4.86 -14.33
N GLN A 290 -9.62 -3.84 -13.63
CA GLN A 290 -8.93 -2.67 -14.20
C GLN A 290 -7.79 -3.01 -15.18
N PRO A 291 -6.92 -4.00 -14.93
CA PRO A 291 -5.86 -4.33 -15.87
C PRO A 291 -6.39 -4.80 -17.22
N GLN A 292 -7.51 -5.54 -17.25
CA GLN A 292 -8.09 -6.03 -18.49
C GLN A 292 -8.71 -4.88 -19.30
N ILE A 293 -9.47 -3.98 -18.65
CA ILE A 293 -10.03 -2.79 -19.31
C ILE A 293 -8.91 -1.94 -19.91
N THR A 294 -7.86 -1.68 -19.15
CA THR A 294 -6.73 -0.86 -19.59
C THR A 294 -5.97 -1.49 -20.75
N LYS A 295 -5.76 -2.80 -20.73
CA LYS A 295 -5.09 -3.54 -21.82
C LYS A 295 -5.94 -3.56 -23.11
N SER A 296 -7.24 -3.86 -23.01
CA SER A 296 -8.16 -3.82 -24.16
C SER A 296 -8.17 -2.46 -24.81
N TYR A 297 -8.21 -1.39 -24.00
CA TYR A 297 -8.11 -0.03 -24.49
C TYR A 297 -6.76 0.24 -25.17
N ALA A 298 -5.65 -0.14 -24.54
CA ALA A 298 -4.31 0.08 -25.06
C ALA A 298 -4.01 -0.68 -26.36
N SER A 299 -4.64 -1.86 -26.55
CA SER A 299 -4.57 -2.67 -27.78
C SER A 299 -5.56 -2.22 -28.86
N ASN A 300 -6.23 -1.07 -28.69
CA ASN A 300 -7.23 -0.50 -29.60
C ASN A 300 -8.50 -1.38 -29.79
N ASN A 301 -8.77 -2.29 -28.85
CA ASN A 301 -10.00 -3.08 -28.80
C ASN A 301 -11.06 -2.34 -27.97
N ILE A 302 -11.60 -1.27 -28.52
CA ILE A 302 -12.51 -0.34 -27.84
C ILE A 302 -13.82 -1.02 -27.42
N ASP A 303 -14.38 -1.87 -28.29
CA ASP A 303 -15.66 -2.56 -28.04
C ASP A 303 -15.55 -3.52 -26.85
N ASP A 304 -14.47 -4.27 -26.75
CA ASP A 304 -14.22 -5.15 -25.60
C ASP A 304 -14.02 -4.33 -24.32
N SER A 305 -13.26 -3.23 -24.39
CA SER A 305 -13.07 -2.31 -23.27
C SER A 305 -14.40 -1.74 -22.77
N HIS A 306 -15.28 -1.26 -23.65
CA HIS A 306 -16.61 -0.78 -23.30
C HIS A 306 -17.49 -1.88 -22.70
N SER A 307 -17.47 -3.07 -23.30
CA SER A 307 -18.20 -4.24 -22.78
C SER A 307 -17.75 -4.62 -21.36
N LEU A 308 -16.45 -4.60 -21.09
CA LEU A 308 -15.90 -4.86 -19.76
C LEU A 308 -16.33 -3.78 -18.74
N VAL A 309 -16.31 -2.50 -19.12
CA VAL A 309 -16.79 -1.41 -18.26
C VAL A 309 -18.27 -1.61 -17.91
N LEU A 310 -19.13 -1.83 -18.91
CA LEU A 310 -20.57 -2.00 -18.69
C LEU A 310 -20.91 -3.23 -17.84
N ARG A 311 -20.13 -4.31 -17.94
CA ARG A 311 -20.35 -5.53 -17.14
C ARG A 311 -19.79 -5.45 -15.74
N SER A 312 -18.87 -4.51 -15.48
CA SER A 312 -18.22 -4.34 -14.18
C SER A 312 -18.81 -3.21 -13.33
N SER A 313 -19.66 -2.38 -13.92
CA SER A 313 -20.42 -1.34 -13.22
C SER A 313 -21.74 -1.86 -12.65
#